data_4d180bb2079849c0c85cc92d1e6c6957
#
_entry.id   4d180bb2079849c0c85cc92d1e6c6957
#
_cell.length_a   1.000
_cell.length_b   1.000
_cell.length_c   1.000
_cell.angle_alpha   90.00
_cell.angle_beta   90.00
_cell.angle_gamma   90.00
#
_symmetry.space_group_name_H-M   'P 1'
#
loop_
_entity.id
_entity.type
_entity.pdbx_description
1 polymer ?
#
loop_
_entity_poly.entity_id
_entity_poly.type
_entity_poly.pdbx_seq_one_letter_code
_entity_poly.pdbx_strand_id
1 'polypeptide(L)'
;LSKLTTMLLIALFAGLIGTSLAAEKVTVSGSTTVLPLAEAEAETFNGQQADCQVTVTGGGTGAGITAAGEGRSEIAMASREITASEKSKYSKNAFQQFDIGYDGIVIVVSKPIYDAGVKSITKDQLKKIYAGEITNWKELNGPDKDIYAIAREDGSGTRDTFNELVMGSTAVETPGVKTVAQGSAEVKTAVTGSDKAIGYLGYSYANGSDLGALTYEGVVANVENIKNGSYPLHRHLYFYTWGQPTACAQKFIDFVIGSDGQKVAGENGFIPL
;
A
#
# COMPACT_ATOMS: atom_id res chain seq x y z
N LEU A 1 -67.61 43.88 -41.11
CA LEU A 1 -67.61 42.60 -40.38
C LEU A 1 -66.15 42.06 -40.32
N SER A 2 -65.56 42.32 -39.18
CA SER A 2 -64.17 42.03 -38.87
C SER A 2 -63.98 40.55 -38.63
N LYS A 3 -63.00 39.93 -39.28
CA LYS A 3 -62.49 38.61 -38.86
C LYS A 3 -61.15 38.80 -38.18
N LEU A 4 -61.15 38.65 -36.85
CA LEU A 4 -59.95 38.64 -36.05
C LEU A 4 -59.28 37.27 -36.25
N THR A 5 -58.09 37.27 -36.81
CA THR A 5 -57.26 36.06 -36.95
C THR A 5 -56.33 36.01 -35.74
N THR A 6 -56.59 35.10 -34.80
CA THR A 6 -55.78 34.85 -33.65
C THR A 6 -54.59 33.97 -34.07
N MET A 7 -53.40 34.53 -34.07
CA MET A 7 -52.14 33.82 -34.35
C MET A 7 -51.62 33.20 -33.05
N LEU A 8 -51.72 31.88 -32.96
CA LEU A 8 -51.20 31.10 -31.82
C LEU A 8 -49.68 30.90 -31.97
N LEU A 9 -48.89 31.61 -31.17
CA LEU A 9 -47.43 31.44 -31.09
C LEU A 9 -47.18 30.20 -30.21
N ILE A 10 -46.85 29.07 -30.83
CA ILE A 10 -46.31 27.88 -30.12
C ILE A 10 -44.80 28.12 -29.92
N ALA A 11 -44.43 28.54 -28.71
CA ALA A 11 -43.02 28.58 -28.30
C ALA A 11 -42.52 27.12 -28.06
N LEU A 12 -41.72 26.63 -29.00
CA LEU A 12 -41.05 25.36 -28.91
C LEU A 12 -39.93 25.48 -27.88
N PHE A 13 -40.21 25.11 -26.61
CA PHE A 13 -39.21 25.01 -25.58
C PHE A 13 -38.47 23.66 -25.80
N ALA A 14 -37.41 23.70 -26.62
CA ALA A 14 -36.48 22.58 -26.73
C ALA A 14 -35.71 22.47 -25.40
N GLY A 15 -36.25 21.72 -24.45
CA GLY A 15 -35.54 21.35 -23.25
C GLY A 15 -34.29 20.52 -23.62
N LEU A 16 -33.11 21.12 -23.48
CA LEU A 16 -31.87 20.37 -23.44
C LEU A 16 -31.98 19.40 -22.21
N ILE A 17 -32.42 18.20 -22.46
CA ILE A 17 -32.21 17.09 -21.51
C ILE A 17 -30.72 16.80 -21.59
N GLY A 18 -29.94 17.48 -20.77
CA GLY A 18 -28.57 17.10 -20.50
C GLY A 18 -28.59 15.68 -19.92
N THR A 19 -28.28 14.69 -20.72
CA THR A 19 -27.98 13.35 -20.19
C THR A 19 -26.75 13.49 -19.30
N SER A 20 -26.95 13.60 -18.00
CA SER A 20 -25.89 13.39 -17.02
C SER A 20 -25.41 11.94 -17.22
N LEU A 21 -24.34 11.75 -17.97
CA LEU A 21 -23.66 10.47 -18.01
C LEU A 21 -23.19 10.20 -16.58
N ALA A 22 -23.62 9.06 -16.03
CA ALA A 22 -23.10 8.64 -14.73
C ALA A 22 -21.57 8.50 -14.83
N ALA A 23 -20.86 8.98 -13.81
CA ALA A 23 -19.40 8.85 -13.76
C ALA A 23 -18.98 7.39 -13.93
N GLU A 24 -17.96 7.15 -14.76
CA GLU A 24 -17.34 5.83 -14.89
C GLU A 24 -16.67 5.48 -13.54
N LYS A 25 -16.95 4.29 -13.04
CA LYS A 25 -16.40 3.82 -11.77
C LYS A 25 -15.12 3.04 -12.01
N VAL A 26 -14.09 3.37 -11.24
CA VAL A 26 -12.81 2.65 -11.18
C VAL A 26 -12.64 2.10 -9.78
N THR A 27 -12.42 0.80 -9.67
CA THR A 27 -12.11 0.15 -8.40
C THR A 27 -10.61 -0.14 -8.32
N VAL A 28 -10.01 0.26 -7.21
CA VAL A 28 -8.62 0.00 -6.85
C VAL A 28 -8.61 -0.89 -5.61
N SER A 29 -7.92 -2.02 -5.66
CA SER A 29 -7.90 -2.92 -4.51
C SER A 29 -6.52 -3.53 -4.28
N GLY A 30 -6.21 -3.90 -3.04
CA GLY A 30 -5.01 -4.67 -2.75
C GLY A 30 -4.20 -4.24 -1.54
N SER A 31 -2.94 -3.89 -1.74
CA SER A 31 -1.94 -3.64 -0.70
C SER A 31 -2.39 -2.65 0.37
N THR A 32 -2.44 -3.09 1.63
CA THR A 32 -2.69 -2.20 2.76
C THR A 32 -1.52 -1.27 3.09
N THR A 33 -0.33 -1.49 2.50
CA THR A 33 0.77 -0.54 2.54
C THR A 33 0.48 0.66 1.63
N VAL A 34 -0.08 0.41 0.45
CA VAL A 34 -0.41 1.43 -0.56
C VAL A 34 -1.73 2.14 -0.23
N LEU A 35 -2.63 1.48 0.51
CA LEU A 35 -3.99 1.94 0.77
C LEU A 35 -4.10 3.42 1.13
N PRO A 36 -3.37 3.97 2.11
CA PRO A 36 -3.53 5.40 2.46
C PRO A 36 -3.07 6.35 1.35
N LEU A 37 -2.08 5.95 0.55
CA LEU A 37 -1.65 6.71 -0.62
C LEU A 37 -2.77 6.76 -1.66
N ALA A 38 -3.25 5.58 -2.06
CA ALA A 38 -4.28 5.47 -3.08
C ALA A 38 -5.60 6.15 -2.66
N GLU A 39 -5.95 6.13 -1.37
CA GLU A 39 -7.12 6.86 -0.82
C GLU A 39 -6.94 8.38 -0.96
N ALA A 40 -5.80 8.94 -0.57
CA ALA A 40 -5.51 10.37 -0.68
C ALA A 40 -5.46 10.83 -2.16
N GLU A 41 -4.87 10.02 -3.03
CA GLU A 41 -4.83 10.29 -4.47
C GLU A 41 -6.22 10.20 -5.11
N ALA A 42 -7.03 9.20 -4.73
CA ALA A 42 -8.39 9.04 -5.21
C ALA A 42 -9.30 10.20 -4.73
N GLU A 43 -9.17 10.66 -3.49
CA GLU A 43 -9.89 11.82 -2.97
C GLU A 43 -9.56 13.07 -3.78
N THR A 44 -8.28 13.34 -4.02
CA THR A 44 -7.83 14.48 -4.81
C THR A 44 -8.31 14.39 -6.26
N PHE A 45 -8.15 13.23 -6.90
CA PHE A 45 -8.57 12.98 -8.28
C PHE A 45 -10.07 13.13 -8.44
N ASN A 46 -10.88 12.52 -7.58
CA ASN A 46 -12.34 12.59 -7.61
C ASN A 46 -12.85 14.03 -7.44
N GLY A 47 -12.14 14.86 -6.68
CA GLY A 47 -12.46 16.28 -6.56
C GLY A 47 -12.23 17.10 -7.84
N GLN A 48 -11.42 16.60 -8.77
CA GLN A 48 -11.06 17.27 -10.02
C GLN A 48 -11.78 16.71 -11.25
N GLN A 49 -12.39 15.53 -11.15
CA GLN A 49 -12.99 14.80 -12.27
C GLN A 49 -14.49 14.54 -12.02
N ALA A 50 -15.33 15.04 -12.93
CA ALA A 50 -16.78 14.81 -12.82
C ALA A 50 -17.24 13.53 -13.53
N ASP A 51 -16.46 13.02 -14.47
CA ASP A 51 -16.77 11.88 -15.35
C ASP A 51 -16.15 10.55 -14.87
N CYS A 52 -15.28 10.60 -13.85
CA CYS A 52 -14.61 9.44 -13.28
C CYS A 52 -14.78 9.43 -11.77
N GLN A 53 -15.03 8.25 -11.20
CA GLN A 53 -15.12 8.03 -9.75
C GLN A 53 -14.27 6.84 -9.34
N VAL A 54 -13.19 7.10 -8.60
CA VAL A 54 -12.29 6.08 -8.07
C VAL A 54 -12.70 5.69 -6.66
N THR A 55 -12.74 4.38 -6.39
CA THR A 55 -12.94 3.82 -5.05
C THR A 55 -11.79 2.88 -4.71
N VAL A 56 -11.31 2.94 -3.47
CA VAL A 56 -10.14 2.19 -3.01
C VAL A 56 -10.50 1.26 -1.88
N THR A 57 -9.96 0.03 -1.90
CA THR A 57 -10.16 -0.97 -0.83
C THR A 57 -8.87 -1.73 -0.55
N GLY A 58 -8.58 -1.96 0.71
CA GLY A 58 -7.48 -2.81 1.16
C GLY A 58 -7.78 -4.31 0.95
N GLY A 59 -6.88 -5.18 1.44
CA GLY A 59 -7.07 -6.63 1.43
C GLY A 59 -5.78 -7.42 1.18
N GLY A 60 -4.65 -6.71 0.98
CA GLY A 60 -3.34 -7.31 0.69
C GLY A 60 -3.05 -7.41 -0.80
N THR A 61 -1.76 -7.40 -1.16
CA THR A 61 -1.27 -7.42 -2.54
C THR A 61 -1.83 -8.58 -3.35
N GLY A 62 -1.80 -9.80 -2.80
CA GLY A 62 -2.29 -11.00 -3.50
C GLY A 62 -3.79 -10.96 -3.79
N ALA A 63 -4.59 -10.39 -2.86
CA ALA A 63 -6.02 -10.21 -3.06
C ALA A 63 -6.30 -9.20 -4.18
N GLY A 64 -5.55 -8.09 -4.25
CA GLY A 64 -5.66 -7.10 -5.32
C GLY A 64 -5.31 -7.68 -6.70
N ILE A 65 -4.18 -8.41 -6.80
CA ILE A 65 -3.77 -9.07 -8.04
C ILE A 65 -4.82 -10.08 -8.49
N THR A 66 -5.38 -10.85 -7.54
CA THR A 66 -6.47 -11.79 -7.82
C THR A 66 -7.71 -11.05 -8.33
N ALA A 67 -8.12 -9.96 -7.66
CA ALA A 67 -9.29 -9.19 -8.06
C ALA A 67 -9.15 -8.61 -9.47
N ALA A 68 -7.97 -8.06 -9.81
CA ALA A 68 -7.70 -7.54 -11.15
C ALA A 68 -7.68 -8.66 -12.21
N GLY A 69 -7.00 -9.78 -11.93
CA GLY A 69 -6.93 -10.93 -12.86
C GLY A 69 -8.29 -11.59 -13.11
N GLU A 70 -9.24 -11.47 -12.19
CA GLU A 70 -10.62 -11.93 -12.30
C GLU A 70 -11.58 -10.83 -12.82
N GLY A 71 -11.10 -9.63 -13.12
CA GLY A 71 -11.90 -8.52 -13.61
C GLY A 71 -12.89 -7.93 -12.59
N ARG A 72 -12.60 -8.11 -11.27
CA ARG A 72 -13.38 -7.53 -10.16
C ARG A 72 -12.85 -6.18 -9.69
N SER A 73 -11.66 -5.82 -10.13
CA SER A 73 -11.02 -4.52 -9.88
C SER A 73 -10.31 -4.09 -11.15
N GLU A 74 -10.38 -2.80 -11.50
CA GLU A 74 -9.66 -2.24 -12.65
C GLU A 74 -8.17 -2.10 -12.37
N ILE A 75 -7.82 -1.79 -11.11
CA ILE A 75 -6.43 -1.58 -10.69
C ILE A 75 -6.15 -2.41 -9.44
N ALA A 76 -5.08 -3.20 -9.48
CA ALA A 76 -4.50 -3.80 -8.30
C ALA A 76 -3.39 -2.89 -7.74
N MET A 77 -3.44 -2.57 -6.46
CA MET A 77 -2.33 -1.92 -5.77
C MET A 77 -1.46 -2.96 -5.05
N ALA A 78 -0.15 -2.86 -5.23
CA ALA A 78 0.80 -3.85 -4.77
C ALA A 78 2.05 -3.22 -4.13
N SER A 79 2.62 -3.93 -3.16
CA SER A 79 3.87 -3.56 -2.50
C SER A 79 4.98 -4.60 -2.72
N ARG A 80 4.84 -5.37 -3.77
CA ARG A 80 5.84 -6.24 -4.40
C ARG A 80 5.49 -6.45 -5.87
N GLU A 81 6.40 -6.99 -6.62
CA GLU A 81 6.12 -7.41 -7.99
C GLU A 81 5.13 -8.59 -8.04
N ILE A 82 4.46 -8.73 -9.17
CA ILE A 82 3.62 -9.89 -9.48
C ILE A 82 4.51 -11.11 -9.67
N THR A 83 4.19 -12.20 -8.99
CA THR A 83 4.93 -13.46 -9.09
C THR A 83 4.71 -14.16 -10.44
N ALA A 84 5.64 -15.05 -10.81
CA ALA A 84 5.49 -15.85 -12.02
C ALA A 84 4.23 -16.74 -11.99
N SER A 85 3.85 -17.25 -10.81
CA SER A 85 2.64 -18.05 -10.64
C SER A 85 1.37 -17.24 -10.86
N GLU A 86 1.32 -15.99 -10.34
CA GLU A 86 0.20 -15.06 -10.55
C GLU A 86 0.08 -14.68 -12.05
N LYS A 87 1.20 -14.36 -12.70
CA LYS A 87 1.21 -14.10 -14.16
C LYS A 87 0.71 -15.30 -14.95
N SER A 88 1.12 -16.51 -14.59
CA SER A 88 0.70 -17.75 -15.26
C SER A 88 -0.78 -18.05 -15.03
N LYS A 89 -1.29 -17.84 -13.82
CA LYS A 89 -2.70 -18.07 -13.47
C LYS A 89 -3.66 -17.20 -14.30
N TYR A 90 -3.25 -15.98 -14.62
CA TYR A 90 -4.06 -15.01 -15.36
C TYR A 90 -3.51 -14.72 -16.75
N SER A 91 -3.02 -15.75 -17.45
CA SER A 91 -2.30 -15.65 -18.75
C SER A 91 -3.16 -15.21 -19.92
N LYS A 92 -4.50 -15.10 -19.77
CA LYS A 92 -5.40 -14.63 -20.84
C LYS A 92 -5.08 -13.20 -21.32
N ASN A 93 -4.66 -12.34 -20.40
CA ASN A 93 -4.14 -11.00 -20.68
C ASN A 93 -2.79 -10.82 -19.95
N ALA A 94 -2.00 -9.83 -20.37
CA ALA A 94 -0.81 -9.43 -19.63
C ALA A 94 -1.16 -8.40 -18.54
N PHE A 95 -0.52 -8.49 -17.39
CA PHE A 95 -0.52 -7.38 -16.44
C PHE A 95 0.37 -6.26 -16.95
N GLN A 96 -0.12 -5.02 -16.87
CA GLN A 96 0.67 -3.82 -17.05
C GLN A 96 1.07 -3.27 -15.69
N GLN A 97 2.33 -2.90 -15.56
CA GLN A 97 2.92 -2.38 -14.33
C GLN A 97 3.13 -0.89 -14.42
N PHE A 98 2.76 -0.20 -13.34
CA PHE A 98 3.00 1.24 -13.16
C PHE A 98 3.64 1.44 -11.79
N ASP A 99 4.85 1.97 -11.78
CA ASP A 99 5.52 2.37 -10.56
C ASP A 99 4.88 3.64 -10.03
N ILE A 100 4.52 3.68 -8.75
CA ILE A 100 3.79 4.80 -8.13
C ILE A 100 4.56 5.47 -7.00
N GLY A 101 5.69 4.91 -6.58
CA GLY A 101 6.56 5.48 -5.56
C GLY A 101 7.55 4.47 -5.02
N TYR A 102 8.42 4.95 -4.13
CA TYR A 102 9.36 4.11 -3.39
C TYR A 102 8.85 3.83 -1.99
N ASP A 103 9.30 2.71 -1.40
CA ASP A 103 9.00 2.32 -0.03
C ASP A 103 10.19 1.58 0.59
N GLY A 104 10.26 1.60 1.92
CA GLY A 104 11.18 0.79 2.71
C GLY A 104 10.40 0.00 3.76
N ILE A 105 10.74 -1.28 3.93
CA ILE A 105 10.21 -2.07 5.03
C ILE A 105 10.99 -1.73 6.29
N VAL A 106 10.38 -0.94 7.17
CA VAL A 106 10.99 -0.48 8.42
C VAL A 106 10.72 -1.48 9.53
N ILE A 107 11.76 -1.90 10.23
CA ILE A 107 11.62 -2.72 11.42
C ILE A 107 11.29 -1.82 12.59
N VAL A 108 10.17 -2.10 13.23
CA VAL A 108 9.62 -1.28 14.32
C VAL A 108 9.48 -2.09 15.60
N VAL A 109 9.72 -1.42 16.71
CA VAL A 109 9.54 -1.99 18.05
C VAL A 109 8.67 -1.08 18.91
N SER A 110 8.08 -1.67 19.92
CA SER A 110 7.38 -0.92 20.98
C SER A 110 8.27 0.17 21.56
N LYS A 111 7.70 1.34 21.81
CA LYS A 111 8.44 2.50 22.35
C LYS A 111 9.29 2.18 23.61
N PRO A 112 8.79 1.40 24.60
CA PRO A 112 9.59 1.02 25.77
C PRO A 112 10.85 0.20 25.42
N ILE A 113 10.81 -0.66 24.39
CA ILE A 113 11.98 -1.41 23.94
C ILE A 113 13.00 -0.48 23.29
N TYR A 114 12.52 0.43 22.45
CA TYR A 114 13.36 1.43 21.82
C TYR A 114 14.03 2.34 22.84
N ASP A 115 13.30 2.82 23.85
CA ASP A 115 13.82 3.72 24.89
C ASP A 115 14.79 3.01 25.85
N ALA A 116 14.61 1.70 26.03
CA ALA A 116 15.54 0.85 26.79
C ALA A 116 16.89 0.58 26.07
N GLY A 117 17.08 1.12 24.85
CA GLY A 117 18.37 1.10 24.15
C GLY A 117 18.45 0.18 22.93
N VAL A 118 17.41 -0.57 22.60
CA VAL A 118 17.38 -1.37 21.34
C VAL A 118 17.11 -0.42 20.18
N LYS A 119 18.16 0.03 19.50
CA LYS A 119 18.11 1.04 18.43
C LYS A 119 18.42 0.48 17.04
N SER A 120 19.00 -0.72 16.97
CA SER A 120 19.44 -1.34 15.73
C SER A 120 19.23 -2.83 15.76
N ILE A 121 19.14 -3.43 14.59
CA ILE A 121 19.03 -4.86 14.40
C ILE A 121 19.74 -5.30 13.12
N THR A 122 20.41 -6.45 13.17
CA THR A 122 20.99 -7.07 11.99
C THR A 122 20.01 -8.05 11.34
N LYS A 123 20.28 -8.40 10.08
CA LYS A 123 19.52 -9.44 9.35
C LYS A 123 19.52 -10.78 10.11
N ASP A 124 20.66 -11.19 10.63
CA ASP A 124 20.79 -12.45 11.37
C ASP A 124 19.95 -12.45 12.66
N GLN A 125 20.03 -11.37 13.44
CA GLN A 125 19.20 -11.22 14.65
C GLN A 125 17.71 -11.24 14.33
N LEU A 126 17.30 -10.50 13.31
CA LEU A 126 15.91 -10.43 12.89
C LEU A 126 15.41 -11.82 12.42
N LYS A 127 16.21 -12.51 11.60
CA LYS A 127 15.92 -13.86 11.16
C LYS A 127 15.74 -14.82 12.35
N LYS A 128 16.64 -14.77 13.34
CA LYS A 128 16.56 -15.61 14.55
C LYS A 128 15.32 -15.31 15.40
N ILE A 129 14.89 -14.04 15.49
CA ILE A 129 13.64 -13.69 16.19
C ILE A 129 12.45 -14.36 15.52
N TYR A 130 12.32 -14.22 14.20
CA TYR A 130 11.18 -14.80 13.47
C TYR A 130 11.26 -16.33 13.36
N ALA A 131 12.44 -16.90 13.41
CA ALA A 131 12.66 -18.36 13.54
C ALA A 131 12.41 -18.88 14.96
N GLY A 132 12.25 -18.00 15.96
CA GLY A 132 12.02 -18.39 17.37
C GLY A 132 13.28 -18.82 18.12
N GLU A 133 14.46 -18.51 17.61
CA GLU A 133 15.75 -18.82 18.21
C GLU A 133 16.17 -17.74 19.23
N ILE A 134 15.86 -16.45 18.96
CA ILE A 134 15.98 -15.34 19.91
C ILE A 134 14.57 -15.02 20.40
N THR A 135 14.34 -15.18 21.71
CA THR A 135 13.00 -15.07 22.30
C THR A 135 12.88 -14.00 23.37
N ASN A 136 13.99 -13.42 23.83
CA ASN A 136 14.01 -12.43 24.88
C ASN A 136 14.88 -11.23 24.48
N TRP A 137 14.41 -10.02 24.75
CA TRP A 137 15.11 -8.77 24.40
C TRP A 137 16.48 -8.62 25.07
N LYS A 138 16.74 -9.27 26.23
CA LYS A 138 18.06 -9.28 26.87
C LYS A 138 19.17 -9.88 26.00
N GLU A 139 18.80 -10.78 25.07
CA GLU A 139 19.75 -11.36 24.10
C GLU A 139 20.22 -10.30 23.07
N LEU A 140 19.51 -9.19 23.00
CA LEU A 140 19.82 -8.03 22.14
C LEU A 140 20.18 -6.77 22.97
N ASN A 141 20.69 -6.95 24.19
CA ASN A 141 21.03 -5.89 25.13
C ASN A 141 19.82 -4.99 25.52
N GLY A 142 18.60 -5.51 25.41
CA GLY A 142 17.36 -4.90 25.84
C GLY A 142 16.95 -5.34 27.26
N PRO A 143 15.75 -4.99 27.71
CA PRO A 143 15.21 -5.41 28.99
C PRO A 143 14.92 -6.92 29.03
N ASP A 144 14.84 -7.52 30.21
CA ASP A 144 14.44 -8.93 30.39
C ASP A 144 12.92 -9.05 30.17
N LYS A 145 12.54 -9.12 28.90
CA LYS A 145 11.17 -9.28 28.42
C LYS A 145 11.15 -10.20 27.22
N ASP A 146 10.16 -11.09 27.17
CA ASP A 146 9.96 -11.95 25.98
C ASP A 146 9.60 -11.10 24.75
N ILE A 147 10.16 -11.48 23.61
CA ILE A 147 9.86 -10.84 22.34
C ILE A 147 8.46 -11.24 21.86
N TYR A 148 7.66 -10.24 21.50
CA TYR A 148 6.35 -10.41 20.87
C TYR A 148 6.45 -10.07 19.38
N ALA A 149 6.82 -11.06 18.56
CA ALA A 149 6.98 -10.87 17.12
C ALA A 149 5.63 -10.89 16.42
N ILE A 150 5.39 -9.87 15.58
CA ILE A 150 4.17 -9.68 14.80
C ILE A 150 4.53 -9.85 13.34
N ALA A 151 3.83 -10.73 12.64
CA ALA A 151 3.91 -10.88 11.20
C ALA A 151 2.65 -10.37 10.51
N ARG A 152 2.65 -10.42 9.18
CA ARG A 152 1.52 -10.10 8.33
C ARG A 152 0.87 -11.39 7.81
N GLU A 153 -0.34 -11.25 7.37
CA GLU A 153 -1.18 -12.29 6.76
C GLU A 153 -0.59 -12.83 5.45
N ASP A 154 -1.06 -14.00 5.02
CA ASP A 154 -0.76 -14.54 3.69
C ASP A 154 -1.29 -13.62 2.59
N GLY A 155 -0.50 -13.47 1.50
CA GLY A 155 -0.81 -12.54 0.42
C GLY A 155 -0.43 -11.09 0.69
N SER A 156 0.14 -10.78 1.88
CA SER A 156 0.74 -9.47 2.14
C SER A 156 2.04 -9.30 1.36
N GLY A 157 2.08 -8.33 0.43
CA GLY A 157 3.31 -8.01 -0.29
C GLY A 157 4.46 -7.57 0.63
N THR A 158 4.14 -6.97 1.79
CA THR A 158 5.15 -6.60 2.79
C THR A 158 5.74 -7.83 3.47
N ARG A 159 4.91 -8.84 3.80
CA ARG A 159 5.38 -10.13 4.32
C ARG A 159 6.22 -10.88 3.28
N ASP A 160 5.75 -10.94 2.04
CA ASP A 160 6.47 -11.66 0.98
C ASP A 160 7.85 -11.06 0.76
N THR A 161 7.95 -9.73 0.64
CA THR A 161 9.25 -9.05 0.51
C THR A 161 10.13 -9.20 1.75
N PHE A 162 9.55 -9.08 2.96
CA PHE A 162 10.29 -9.32 4.21
C PHE A 162 10.83 -10.75 4.26
N ASN A 163 10.02 -11.75 3.97
CA ASN A 163 10.43 -13.14 3.99
C ASN A 163 11.51 -13.43 2.94
N GLU A 164 11.39 -12.88 1.75
CA GLU A 164 12.39 -13.04 0.70
C GLU A 164 13.73 -12.42 1.11
N LEU A 165 13.73 -11.15 1.52
CA LEU A 165 14.97 -10.40 1.81
C LEU A 165 15.61 -10.78 3.14
N VAL A 166 14.83 -11.06 4.17
CA VAL A 166 15.31 -11.37 5.52
C VAL A 166 15.43 -12.87 5.74
N MET A 167 14.37 -13.63 5.49
CA MET A 167 14.32 -15.04 5.78
C MET A 167 14.92 -15.91 4.66
N GLY A 168 14.98 -15.37 3.43
CA GLY A 168 15.56 -16.03 2.25
C GLY A 168 14.57 -16.85 1.42
N SER A 169 13.29 -16.89 1.79
CA SER A 169 12.22 -17.54 1.02
C SER A 169 10.86 -17.01 1.45
N THR A 170 9.96 -16.76 0.49
CA THR A 170 8.56 -16.37 0.79
C THR A 170 7.77 -17.48 1.48
N ALA A 171 8.13 -18.74 1.27
CA ALA A 171 7.47 -19.93 1.84
C ALA A 171 8.06 -20.38 3.19
N VAL A 172 8.88 -19.55 3.85
CA VAL A 172 9.53 -19.90 5.11
C VAL A 172 8.53 -19.91 6.26
N GLU A 173 8.67 -20.88 7.15
CA GLU A 173 7.97 -20.86 8.43
C GLU A 173 8.62 -19.89 9.42
N THR A 174 7.79 -19.22 10.20
CA THR A 174 8.22 -18.22 11.18
C THR A 174 7.67 -18.55 12.58
N PRO A 175 8.16 -19.65 13.23
CA PRO A 175 7.61 -20.13 14.50
C PRO A 175 7.79 -19.15 15.67
N GLY A 176 8.66 -18.14 15.54
CA GLY A 176 8.81 -17.06 16.53
C GLY A 176 7.62 -16.09 16.57
N VAL A 177 6.79 -16.06 15.53
CA VAL A 177 5.63 -15.18 15.42
C VAL A 177 4.58 -15.51 16.48
N LYS A 178 4.10 -14.49 17.17
CA LYS A 178 3.06 -14.58 18.21
C LYS A 178 1.68 -14.11 17.71
N THR A 179 1.67 -13.24 16.72
CA THR A 179 0.43 -12.68 16.14
C THR A 179 0.62 -12.40 14.65
N VAL A 180 -0.42 -12.67 13.88
CA VAL A 180 -0.53 -12.34 12.46
C VAL A 180 -1.56 -11.22 12.30
N ALA A 181 -1.10 -10.05 11.86
CA ALA A 181 -1.94 -8.89 11.61
C ALA A 181 -2.50 -8.90 10.18
N GLN A 182 -3.75 -8.49 10.01
CA GLN A 182 -4.48 -8.50 8.73
C GLN A 182 -4.21 -7.25 7.87
N GLY A 183 -3.37 -6.33 8.31
CA GLY A 183 -3.02 -5.12 7.59
C GLY A 183 -1.92 -4.31 8.26
N SER A 184 -1.38 -3.31 7.54
CA SER A 184 -0.32 -2.44 8.07
C SER A 184 -0.76 -1.63 9.29
N ALA A 185 -1.99 -1.12 9.30
CA ALA A 185 -2.54 -0.37 10.42
C ALA A 185 -2.63 -1.24 11.70
N GLU A 186 -3.00 -2.52 11.55
CA GLU A 186 -3.08 -3.44 12.68
C GLU A 186 -1.69 -3.75 13.27
N VAL A 187 -0.65 -3.92 12.42
CA VAL A 187 0.74 -4.04 12.91
C VAL A 187 1.12 -2.80 13.72
N LYS A 188 0.87 -1.60 13.19
CA LYS A 188 1.17 -0.35 13.90
C LYS A 188 0.47 -0.31 15.26
N THR A 189 -0.82 -0.59 15.30
CA THR A 189 -1.61 -0.62 16.53
C THR A 189 -1.06 -1.65 17.53
N ALA A 190 -0.72 -2.85 17.07
CA ALA A 190 -0.22 -3.92 17.93
C ALA A 190 1.19 -3.59 18.51
N VAL A 191 2.05 -2.92 17.72
CA VAL A 191 3.38 -2.50 18.20
C VAL A 191 3.26 -1.35 19.20
N THR A 192 2.41 -0.33 18.90
CA THR A 192 2.24 0.83 19.80
C THR A 192 1.50 0.47 21.09
N GLY A 193 0.59 -0.48 21.03
CA GLY A 193 -0.16 -0.99 22.19
C GLY A 193 0.61 -2.00 23.07
N SER A 194 1.84 -2.36 22.70
CA SER A 194 2.67 -3.34 23.40
C SER A 194 3.87 -2.66 24.07
N ASP A 195 4.41 -3.31 25.10
CA ASP A 195 5.66 -2.91 25.76
C ASP A 195 6.86 -3.79 25.36
N LYS A 196 6.68 -4.73 24.40
CA LYS A 196 7.66 -5.76 24.05
C LYS A 196 7.59 -6.27 22.60
N ALA A 197 6.80 -5.62 21.76
CA ALA A 197 6.59 -6.08 20.39
C ALA A 197 7.70 -5.67 19.42
N ILE A 198 7.86 -6.48 18.38
CA ILE A 198 8.57 -6.19 17.15
C ILE A 198 7.66 -6.51 15.95
N GLY A 199 7.73 -5.68 14.93
CA GLY A 199 7.03 -5.87 13.67
C GLY A 199 7.74 -5.19 12.52
N TYR A 200 7.13 -5.20 11.35
CA TYR A 200 7.64 -4.54 10.16
C TYR A 200 6.51 -3.84 9.40
N LEU A 201 6.80 -2.64 8.91
CA LEU A 201 5.84 -1.73 8.27
C LEU A 201 6.46 -1.08 7.04
N GLY A 202 5.62 -0.59 6.11
CA GLY A 202 6.06 0.37 5.12
C GLY A 202 6.47 1.69 5.76
N TYR A 203 7.37 2.42 5.11
CA TYR A 203 7.99 3.66 5.61
C TYR A 203 6.96 4.69 6.08
N SER A 204 5.89 4.90 5.32
CA SER A 204 4.83 5.86 5.67
C SER A 204 4.13 5.56 7.01
N TYR A 205 3.99 4.27 7.35
CA TYR A 205 3.38 3.84 8.62
C TYR A 205 4.34 3.93 9.81
N ALA A 206 5.65 3.82 9.56
CA ALA A 206 6.68 3.83 10.60
C ALA A 206 6.98 5.24 11.13
N ASN A 207 6.43 6.28 10.51
CA ASN A 207 6.55 7.66 10.98
C ASN A 207 5.70 7.86 12.24
N GLY A 208 6.32 8.48 13.26
CA GLY A 208 5.65 8.82 14.53
C GLY A 208 6.57 8.63 15.73
N SER A 209 6.19 9.20 16.86
CA SER A 209 6.93 9.13 18.12
C SER A 209 6.46 8.00 19.05
N ASP A 210 5.43 7.28 18.67
CA ASP A 210 4.74 6.25 19.44
C ASP A 210 5.32 4.84 19.30
N LEU A 211 6.27 4.66 18.38
CA LEU A 211 7.05 3.44 18.16
C LEU A 211 8.54 3.76 17.97
N GLY A 212 9.40 2.74 17.98
CA GLY A 212 10.81 2.85 17.67
C GLY A 212 11.13 2.24 16.31
N ALA A 213 11.57 3.07 15.36
CA ALA A 213 12.10 2.60 14.08
C ALA A 213 13.58 2.23 14.26
N LEU A 214 13.94 0.97 14.02
CA LEU A 214 15.31 0.48 14.17
C LEU A 214 16.14 0.79 12.93
N THR A 215 17.42 1.05 13.11
CA THR A 215 18.37 0.92 12.00
C THR A 215 18.51 -0.55 11.62
N TYR A 216 18.53 -0.85 10.34
CA TYR A 216 18.71 -2.21 9.83
C TYR A 216 20.05 -2.32 9.10
N GLU A 217 20.87 -3.30 9.50
CA GLU A 217 22.24 -3.47 8.99
C GLU A 217 23.07 -2.16 9.08
N GLY A 218 22.85 -1.37 10.13
CA GLY A 218 23.52 -0.09 10.34
C GLY A 218 22.97 1.06 9.48
N VAL A 219 21.95 0.84 8.66
CA VAL A 219 21.37 1.86 7.78
C VAL A 219 20.02 2.34 8.31
N VAL A 220 19.82 3.65 8.35
CA VAL A 220 18.55 4.28 8.73
C VAL A 220 17.60 4.25 7.54
N ALA A 221 16.34 3.85 7.80
CA ALA A 221 15.25 4.01 6.83
C ALA A 221 14.88 5.50 6.73
N ASN A 222 15.36 6.18 5.71
CA ASN A 222 14.97 7.54 5.36
C ASN A 222 14.80 7.66 3.85
N VAL A 223 14.24 8.78 3.40
CA VAL A 223 13.92 9.01 1.98
C VAL A 223 15.16 8.81 1.09
N GLU A 224 16.30 9.37 1.47
CA GLU A 224 17.54 9.30 0.69
C GLU A 224 18.02 7.84 0.54
N ASN A 225 18.15 7.12 1.67
CA ASN A 225 18.68 5.75 1.68
C ASN A 225 17.73 4.75 1.00
N ILE A 226 16.42 5.01 1.04
CA ILE A 226 15.44 4.20 0.33
C ILE A 226 15.51 4.45 -1.17
N LYS A 227 15.52 5.72 -1.61
CA LYS A 227 15.58 6.08 -3.04
C LYS A 227 16.86 5.63 -3.72
N ASN A 228 18.01 5.76 -3.06
CA ASN A 228 19.29 5.38 -3.64
C ASN A 228 19.64 3.90 -3.47
N GLY A 229 18.76 3.11 -2.82
CA GLY A 229 18.95 1.67 -2.60
C GLY A 229 19.92 1.30 -1.49
N SER A 230 20.46 2.26 -0.71
CA SER A 230 21.35 1.98 0.42
C SER A 230 20.64 1.28 1.56
N TYR A 231 19.32 1.53 1.75
CA TYR A 231 18.53 0.81 2.73
C TYR A 231 18.18 -0.58 2.19
N PRO A 232 18.63 -1.68 2.84
CA PRO A 232 18.57 -3.02 2.24
C PRO A 232 17.14 -3.56 2.03
N LEU A 233 16.15 -3.03 2.77
CA LEU A 233 14.76 -3.44 2.64
C LEU A 233 13.93 -2.41 1.85
N HIS A 234 14.54 -1.77 0.84
CA HIS A 234 13.84 -0.88 -0.09
C HIS A 234 13.07 -1.68 -1.14
N ARG A 235 12.01 -1.05 -1.69
CA ARG A 235 11.18 -1.61 -2.77
C ARG A 235 10.45 -0.49 -3.50
N HIS A 236 9.80 -0.84 -4.61
CA HIS A 236 8.81 0.00 -5.26
C HIS A 236 7.39 -0.33 -4.80
N LEU A 237 6.49 0.62 -4.96
CA LEU A 237 5.05 0.44 -4.88
C LEU A 237 4.48 0.48 -6.29
N TYR A 238 3.44 -0.31 -6.54
CA TYR A 238 2.93 -0.53 -7.88
C TYR A 238 1.42 -0.43 -7.95
N PHE A 239 0.95 0.06 -9.11
CA PHE A 239 -0.35 -0.29 -9.66
C PHE A 239 -0.18 -1.30 -10.78
N TYR A 240 -1.15 -2.19 -10.91
CA TYR A 240 -1.24 -3.15 -12.01
C TYR A 240 -2.63 -3.14 -12.59
N THR A 241 -2.73 -3.18 -13.93
CA THR A 241 -3.97 -3.49 -14.65
C THR A 241 -3.84 -4.82 -15.34
N TRP A 242 -4.94 -5.56 -15.50
CA TRP A 242 -4.94 -6.81 -16.24
C TRP A 242 -5.46 -6.56 -17.66
N GLY A 243 -4.55 -6.40 -18.61
CA GLY A 243 -4.81 -5.87 -19.94
C GLY A 243 -4.80 -4.34 -19.96
N GLN A 244 -5.38 -3.76 -21.01
CA GLN A 244 -5.44 -2.30 -21.17
C GLN A 244 -6.39 -1.70 -20.13
N PRO A 245 -6.00 -0.65 -19.44
CA PRO A 245 -6.89 0.05 -18.52
C PRO A 245 -8.06 0.70 -19.27
N THR A 246 -9.18 0.89 -18.58
CA THR A 246 -10.26 1.73 -19.10
C THR A 246 -9.81 3.20 -19.17
N ALA A 247 -10.57 4.06 -19.85
CA ALA A 247 -10.19 5.48 -20.00
C ALA A 247 -10.06 6.18 -18.65
N CYS A 248 -10.96 5.92 -17.71
CA CYS A 248 -10.90 6.50 -16.37
C CYS A 248 -9.78 5.88 -15.51
N ALA A 249 -9.54 4.58 -15.62
CA ALA A 249 -8.42 3.95 -14.94
C ALA A 249 -7.07 4.51 -15.43
N GLN A 250 -6.92 4.74 -16.73
CA GLN A 250 -5.72 5.37 -17.29
C GLN A 250 -5.55 6.82 -16.80
N LYS A 251 -6.63 7.61 -16.80
CA LYS A 251 -6.59 8.99 -16.26
C LYS A 251 -6.14 9.01 -14.80
N PHE A 252 -6.63 8.07 -13.99
CA PHE A 252 -6.22 7.98 -12.59
C PHE A 252 -4.75 7.58 -12.46
N ILE A 253 -4.30 6.58 -13.22
CA ILE A 253 -2.89 6.17 -13.24
C ILE A 253 -1.99 7.34 -13.67
N ASP A 254 -2.37 8.06 -14.75
CA ASP A 254 -1.61 9.23 -15.23
C ASP A 254 -1.54 10.35 -14.17
N PHE A 255 -2.63 10.55 -13.42
CA PHE A 255 -2.65 11.49 -12.30
C PHE A 255 -1.67 11.04 -11.20
N VAL A 256 -1.72 9.77 -10.79
CA VAL A 256 -0.89 9.22 -9.71
C VAL A 256 0.61 9.33 -10.03
N ILE A 257 1.02 8.98 -11.25
CA ILE A 257 2.44 9.06 -11.67
C ILE A 257 2.86 10.48 -12.09
N GLY A 258 1.90 11.37 -12.30
CA GLY A 258 2.14 12.77 -12.65
C GLY A 258 2.53 13.64 -11.45
N SER A 259 2.91 14.89 -11.71
CA SER A 259 3.39 15.82 -10.69
C SER A 259 2.41 16.02 -9.53
N ASP A 260 1.11 16.04 -9.81
CA ASP A 260 0.08 16.31 -8.80
C ASP A 260 -0.09 15.12 -7.87
N GLY A 261 -0.17 13.88 -8.38
CA GLY A 261 -0.22 12.67 -7.58
C GLY A 261 1.06 12.46 -6.78
N GLN A 262 2.22 12.70 -7.38
CA GLN A 262 3.51 12.59 -6.69
C GLN A 262 3.67 13.64 -5.57
N LYS A 263 3.06 14.82 -5.72
CA LYS A 263 2.96 15.80 -4.64
C LYS A 263 2.07 15.29 -3.51
N VAL A 264 0.89 14.71 -3.82
CA VAL A 264 0.01 14.07 -2.83
C VAL A 264 0.77 12.97 -2.08
N ALA A 265 1.55 12.15 -2.79
CA ALA A 265 2.38 11.12 -2.16
C ALA A 265 3.34 11.70 -1.11
N GLY A 266 4.09 12.75 -1.46
CA GLY A 266 5.01 13.42 -0.53
C GLY A 266 4.32 14.04 0.68
N GLU A 267 3.18 14.70 0.48
CA GLU A 267 2.37 15.31 1.55
C GLU A 267 1.78 14.28 2.53
N ASN A 268 1.56 13.04 2.08
CA ASN A 268 1.06 11.94 2.89
C ASN A 268 2.18 11.01 3.44
N GLY A 269 3.44 11.46 3.38
CA GLY A 269 4.58 10.76 3.98
C GLY A 269 5.06 9.54 3.19
N PHE A 270 4.63 9.39 1.94
CA PHE A 270 5.18 8.43 1.00
C PHE A 270 6.40 9.02 0.28
N ILE A 271 7.15 8.17 -0.39
CA ILE A 271 8.37 8.58 -1.10
C ILE A 271 8.05 8.65 -2.60
N PRO A 272 7.98 9.87 -3.19
CA PRO A 272 7.69 10.04 -4.61
C PRO A 272 8.77 9.41 -5.53
N LEU A 273 8.38 9.16 -6.78
CA LEU A 273 9.25 8.72 -7.88
C LEU A 273 10.42 9.69 -8.16
#